data_d5ef04c277d8991e1fc3aa42451f54f1
#
_entry.id   d5ef04c277d8991e1fc3aa42451f54f1
#
_cell.length_a   1.000
_cell.length_b   1.000
_cell.length_c   1.000
_cell.angle_alpha   90.00
_cell.angle_beta   90.00
_cell.angle_gamma   90.00
#
_symmetry.space_group_name_H-M   'P 1'
#
loop_
_entity.id
_entity.type
_entity.pdbx_description
1 polymer ?
#
loop_
_entity_poly.entity_id
_entity_poly.type
_entity_poly.pdbx_seq_one_letter_code
_entity_poly.pdbx_strand_id
1 'polypeptide(L)'
;MEENLAQQMAAQLRRPSGEAGVQTGEWMNRGNVHMNIDTLEILNAAANDTILEIGMGNGFFVKDILQKDPSIKYTGCDFSELMVTEAEKLNAAWINKGQAKFICANVADMPFADGSFNKIFTINTIYFWEDAITILAQLKRVLKKNGTLIISLRPKHLMQNYPFTKYGFTLFAKADVVQLLEANDFTIVQ
;
A
#
# COMPACT_ATOMS: atom_id res chain seq x y z
N MET A 1 -24.95 -8.52 -17.03
CA MET A 1 -23.87 -9.51 -16.82
C MET A 1 -22.52 -8.80 -16.65
N GLU A 2 -22.11 -7.91 -17.56
CA GLU A 2 -20.84 -7.16 -17.49
C GLU A 2 -20.74 -6.21 -16.29
N GLU A 3 -21.84 -5.55 -15.94
CA GLU A 3 -21.91 -4.62 -14.81
C GLU A 3 -21.67 -5.33 -13.46
N ASN A 4 -22.26 -6.51 -13.28
CA ASN A 4 -22.06 -7.33 -12.08
C ASN A 4 -20.60 -7.80 -11.95
N LEU A 5 -19.95 -8.15 -13.08
CA LEU A 5 -18.55 -8.55 -13.09
C LEU A 5 -17.62 -7.39 -12.71
N ALA A 6 -17.89 -6.19 -13.22
CA ALA A 6 -17.14 -4.98 -12.90
C ALA A 6 -17.26 -4.62 -11.40
N GLN A 7 -18.46 -4.75 -10.84
CA GLN A 7 -18.71 -4.52 -9.41
C GLN A 7 -18.00 -5.55 -8.53
N GLN A 8 -18.05 -6.83 -8.90
CA GLN A 8 -17.33 -7.90 -8.19
C GLN A 8 -15.82 -7.68 -8.25
N MET A 9 -15.29 -7.30 -9.41
CA MET A 9 -13.88 -6.98 -9.58
C MET A 9 -13.46 -5.79 -8.70
N ALA A 10 -14.27 -4.73 -8.65
CA ALA A 10 -14.02 -3.58 -7.78
C ALA A 10 -13.95 -3.98 -6.29
N ALA A 11 -14.89 -4.83 -5.85
CA ALA A 11 -14.91 -5.33 -4.47
C ALA A 11 -13.65 -6.15 -4.14
N GLN A 12 -13.22 -7.05 -5.06
CA GLN A 12 -12.00 -7.84 -4.89
C GLN A 12 -10.73 -6.99 -4.95
N LEU A 13 -10.67 -5.95 -5.79
CA LEU A 13 -9.54 -5.03 -5.81
C LEU A 13 -9.41 -4.21 -4.53
N ARG A 14 -10.55 -3.84 -3.93
CA ARG A 14 -10.57 -3.11 -2.66
C ARG A 14 -10.22 -4.02 -1.48
N ARG A 15 -10.86 -5.19 -1.37
CA ARG A 15 -10.68 -6.13 -0.26
C ARG A 15 -10.73 -7.57 -0.76
N PRO A 16 -9.61 -8.13 -1.22
CA PRO A 16 -9.56 -9.51 -1.68
C PRO A 16 -10.07 -10.48 -0.62
N SER A 17 -10.93 -11.43 -1.02
CA SER A 17 -11.53 -12.41 -0.11
C SER A 17 -11.86 -13.72 -0.83
N GLY A 18 -11.84 -14.83 -0.10
CA GLY A 18 -12.10 -16.17 -0.64
C GLY A 18 -11.07 -16.58 -1.72
N GLU A 19 -11.39 -17.62 -2.48
CA GLU A 19 -10.53 -18.13 -3.56
C GLU A 19 -10.28 -17.09 -4.66
N ALA A 20 -11.32 -16.33 -5.03
CA ALA A 20 -11.19 -15.23 -5.99
C ALA A 20 -10.23 -14.15 -5.51
N GLY A 21 -10.13 -13.93 -4.20
CA GLY A 21 -9.18 -12.98 -3.61
C GLY A 21 -7.73 -13.42 -3.78
N VAL A 22 -7.41 -14.70 -3.66
CA VAL A 22 -6.07 -15.24 -3.92
C VAL A 22 -5.68 -14.98 -5.38
N GLN A 23 -6.56 -15.32 -6.31
CA GLN A 23 -6.34 -15.08 -7.74
C GLN A 23 -6.18 -13.58 -8.07
N THR A 24 -6.97 -12.73 -7.41
CA THR A 24 -6.86 -11.27 -7.56
C THR A 24 -5.50 -10.77 -7.07
N GLY A 25 -4.99 -11.26 -5.93
CA GLY A 25 -3.67 -10.94 -5.43
C GLY A 25 -2.56 -11.28 -6.42
N GLU A 26 -2.60 -12.49 -6.99
CA GLU A 26 -1.64 -12.92 -8.02
C GLU A 26 -1.74 -12.08 -9.31
N TRP A 27 -2.96 -11.72 -9.71
CA TRP A 27 -3.18 -10.86 -10.87
C TRP A 27 -2.63 -9.45 -10.63
N MET A 28 -2.86 -8.89 -9.43
CA MET A 28 -2.31 -7.58 -9.05
C MET A 28 -0.78 -7.58 -9.05
N ASN A 29 -0.12 -8.66 -8.62
CA ASN A 29 1.34 -8.77 -8.68
C ASN A 29 1.85 -8.59 -10.12
N ARG A 30 1.23 -9.27 -11.09
CA ARG A 30 1.61 -9.16 -12.51
C ARG A 30 1.29 -7.78 -13.11
N GLY A 31 0.11 -7.26 -12.77
CA GLY A 31 -0.38 -5.98 -13.30
C GLY A 31 0.36 -4.76 -12.77
N ASN A 32 0.98 -4.86 -11.59
CA ASN A 32 1.65 -3.76 -10.91
C ASN A 32 3.17 -3.90 -10.83
N VAL A 33 3.78 -4.88 -11.51
CA VAL A 33 5.21 -5.17 -11.40
C VAL A 33 6.08 -3.92 -11.62
N HIS A 34 5.87 -3.19 -12.71
CA HIS A 34 6.66 -1.99 -13.02
C HIS A 34 6.46 -0.88 -11.98
N MET A 35 5.21 -0.65 -11.55
CA MET A 35 4.93 0.34 -10.51
C MET A 35 5.60 -0.03 -9.17
N ASN A 36 5.64 -1.31 -8.82
CA ASN A 36 6.38 -1.78 -7.65
C ASN A 36 7.88 -1.51 -7.79
N ILE A 37 8.48 -1.88 -8.93
CA ILE A 37 9.91 -1.65 -9.19
C ILE A 37 10.24 -0.16 -9.04
N ASP A 38 9.52 0.72 -9.74
CA ASP A 38 9.74 2.17 -9.69
C ASP A 38 9.56 2.72 -8.26
N THR A 39 8.53 2.25 -7.54
CA THR A 39 8.29 2.68 -6.15
C THR A 39 9.41 2.22 -5.23
N LEU A 40 9.92 1.00 -5.38
CA LEU A 40 11.02 0.48 -4.55
C LEU A 40 12.37 1.14 -4.88
N GLU A 41 12.57 1.60 -6.11
CA GLU A 41 13.72 2.44 -6.45
C GLU A 41 13.65 3.80 -5.74
N ILE A 42 12.50 4.48 -5.78
CA ILE A 42 12.28 5.75 -5.08
C ILE A 42 12.38 5.56 -3.56
N LEU A 43 11.83 4.47 -3.02
CA LEU A 43 11.92 4.12 -1.60
C LEU A 43 13.38 4.02 -1.13
N ASN A 44 14.27 3.56 -2.00
CA ASN A 44 15.70 3.45 -1.76
C ASN A 44 16.01 2.90 -0.36
N ALA A 45 15.44 1.72 -0.06
CA ALA A 45 15.58 1.09 1.25
C ALA A 45 17.06 0.84 1.58
N ALA A 46 17.47 1.20 2.79
CA ALA A 46 18.85 1.15 3.28
C ALA A 46 18.94 0.55 4.68
N ALA A 47 20.15 0.29 5.15
CA ALA A 47 20.41 -0.24 6.48
C ALA A 47 19.70 0.57 7.59
N ASN A 48 19.12 -0.14 8.56
CA ASN A 48 18.38 0.40 9.70
C ASN A 48 17.05 1.11 9.37
N ASP A 49 16.56 1.01 8.13
CA ASP A 49 15.22 1.51 7.80
C ASP A 49 14.14 0.74 8.55
N THR A 50 13.15 1.50 9.02
CA THR A 50 11.88 1.00 9.54
C THR A 50 10.80 1.40 8.57
N ILE A 51 10.30 0.44 7.78
CA ILE A 51 9.46 0.67 6.62
C ILE A 51 8.03 0.18 6.90
N LEU A 52 7.03 0.99 6.55
CA LEU A 52 5.62 0.61 6.55
C LEU A 52 5.08 0.62 5.13
N GLU A 53 4.48 -0.46 4.70
CA GLU A 53 3.66 -0.52 3.48
C GLU A 53 2.18 -0.59 3.84
N ILE A 54 1.39 0.30 3.25
CA ILE A 54 -0.07 0.30 3.38
C ILE A 54 -0.69 -0.37 2.16
N GLY A 55 -1.52 -1.38 2.40
CA GLY A 55 -2.16 -2.17 1.35
C GLY A 55 -1.16 -3.05 0.60
N MET A 56 -0.32 -3.77 1.36
CA MET A 56 0.75 -4.61 0.81
C MET A 56 0.25 -5.81 0.00
N GLY A 57 -1.07 -6.09 0.01
CA GLY A 57 -1.64 -7.27 -0.63
C GLY A 57 -1.01 -8.56 -0.07
N ASN A 58 -0.66 -9.50 -0.94
CA ASN A 58 -0.04 -10.76 -0.52
C ASN A 58 1.48 -10.67 -0.22
N GLY A 59 2.05 -9.47 -0.17
CA GLY A 59 3.45 -9.26 0.21
C GLY A 59 4.48 -9.81 -0.77
N PHE A 60 4.15 -9.95 -2.06
CA PHE A 60 5.00 -10.57 -3.07
C PHE A 60 6.34 -9.83 -3.26
N PHE A 61 6.36 -8.50 -3.14
CA PHE A 61 7.54 -7.67 -3.36
C PHE A 61 8.36 -7.39 -2.10
N VAL A 62 7.96 -7.87 -0.93
CA VAL A 62 8.65 -7.66 0.36
C VAL A 62 10.10 -8.16 0.33
N LYS A 63 10.34 -9.28 -0.35
CA LYS A 63 11.69 -9.83 -0.54
C LYS A 63 12.65 -8.84 -1.20
N ASP A 64 12.17 -8.02 -2.14
CA ASP A 64 13.00 -7.07 -2.91
C ASP A 64 13.46 -5.88 -2.03
N ILE A 65 12.78 -5.65 -0.92
CA ILE A 65 13.17 -4.69 0.12
C ILE A 65 14.16 -5.35 1.09
N LEU A 66 13.77 -6.51 1.66
CA LEU A 66 14.47 -7.10 2.80
C LEU A 66 15.81 -7.77 2.45
N GLN A 67 15.99 -8.16 1.20
CA GLN A 67 17.28 -8.69 0.73
C GLN A 67 18.37 -7.63 0.61
N LYS A 68 18.03 -6.32 0.63
CA LYS A 68 18.99 -5.22 0.51
C LYS A 68 19.90 -5.11 1.72
N ASP A 69 19.35 -5.30 2.94
CA ASP A 69 20.13 -5.23 4.18
C ASP A 69 19.44 -5.98 5.34
N PRO A 70 20.15 -6.76 6.15
CA PRO A 70 19.56 -7.53 7.25
C PRO A 70 19.03 -6.68 8.40
N SER A 71 19.42 -5.42 8.52
CA SER A 71 18.94 -4.51 9.58
C SER A 71 17.60 -3.83 9.24
N ILE A 72 17.14 -3.95 7.99
CA ILE A 72 15.82 -3.40 7.59
C ILE A 72 14.71 -4.10 8.36
N LYS A 73 13.77 -3.31 8.87
CA LYS A 73 12.53 -3.77 9.49
C LYS A 73 11.35 -3.31 8.64
N TYR A 74 10.60 -4.28 8.16
CA TYR A 74 9.42 -4.05 7.33
C TYR A 74 8.15 -4.41 8.11
N THR A 75 7.14 -3.57 7.98
CA THR A 75 5.79 -3.86 8.45
C THR A 75 4.82 -3.67 7.27
N GLY A 76 4.06 -4.70 6.95
CA GLY A 76 2.94 -4.62 6.02
C GLY A 76 1.62 -4.46 6.79
N CYS A 77 0.77 -3.53 6.35
CA CYS A 77 -0.56 -3.30 6.90
C CYS A 77 -1.59 -3.42 5.79
N ASP A 78 -2.55 -4.32 5.93
CA ASP A 78 -3.67 -4.47 5.02
C ASP A 78 -4.96 -4.71 5.82
N PHE A 79 -6.11 -4.29 5.31
CA PHE A 79 -7.39 -4.55 5.99
C PHE A 79 -8.07 -5.84 5.52
N SER A 80 -7.50 -6.54 4.54
CA SER A 80 -7.91 -7.88 4.11
C SER A 80 -7.17 -8.94 4.93
N GLU A 81 -7.89 -9.67 5.78
CA GLU A 81 -7.34 -10.81 6.53
C GLU A 81 -6.72 -11.87 5.62
N LEU A 82 -7.33 -12.09 4.43
CA LEU A 82 -6.78 -13.00 3.44
C LEU A 82 -5.41 -12.55 2.96
N MET A 83 -5.25 -11.27 2.63
CA MET A 83 -3.97 -10.74 2.14
C MET A 83 -2.90 -10.83 3.21
N VAL A 84 -3.22 -10.51 4.47
CA VAL A 84 -2.31 -10.69 5.60
C VAL A 84 -1.86 -12.15 5.73
N THR A 85 -2.82 -13.09 5.69
CA THR A 85 -2.53 -14.53 5.78
C THR A 85 -1.62 -15.01 4.63
N GLU A 86 -1.89 -14.58 3.41
CA GLU A 86 -1.05 -14.94 2.25
C GLU A 86 0.34 -14.29 2.32
N ALA A 87 0.41 -13.04 2.79
CA ALA A 87 1.69 -12.35 3.01
C ALA A 87 2.55 -13.04 4.08
N GLU A 88 1.96 -13.47 5.19
CA GLU A 88 2.66 -14.22 6.24
C GLU A 88 3.20 -15.56 5.74
N LYS A 89 2.39 -16.31 4.98
CA LYS A 89 2.83 -17.58 4.36
C LYS A 89 4.03 -17.36 3.43
N LEU A 90 3.90 -16.39 2.53
CA LEU A 90 4.92 -16.11 1.51
C LEU A 90 6.24 -15.61 2.13
N ASN A 91 6.14 -14.88 3.23
CA ASN A 91 7.28 -14.20 3.86
C ASN A 91 7.71 -14.84 5.19
N ALA A 92 7.34 -16.10 5.46
CA ALA A 92 7.63 -16.78 6.73
C ALA A 92 9.12 -16.76 7.10
N ALA A 93 10.02 -16.88 6.11
CA ALA A 93 11.46 -16.83 6.34
C ALA A 93 11.93 -15.45 6.87
N TRP A 94 11.32 -14.35 6.40
CA TRP A 94 11.65 -13.00 6.86
C TRP A 94 11.04 -12.69 8.23
N ILE A 95 9.85 -13.25 8.51
CA ILE A 95 9.23 -13.19 9.83
C ILE A 95 10.12 -13.89 10.86
N ASN A 96 10.58 -15.10 10.57
CA ASN A 96 11.45 -15.88 11.45
C ASN A 96 12.81 -15.20 11.73
N LYS A 97 13.30 -14.40 10.77
CA LYS A 97 14.50 -13.55 10.97
C LYS A 97 14.18 -12.26 11.76
N GLY A 98 12.92 -12.00 12.10
CA GLY A 98 12.50 -10.78 12.77
C GLY A 98 12.63 -9.52 11.90
N GLN A 99 12.64 -9.67 10.58
CA GLN A 99 12.74 -8.56 9.63
C GLN A 99 11.38 -8.11 9.08
N ALA A 100 10.38 -9.02 9.03
CA ALA A 100 9.03 -8.73 8.54
C ALA A 100 7.97 -8.93 9.62
N LYS A 101 6.94 -8.10 9.57
CA LYS A 101 5.71 -8.21 10.35
C LYS A 101 4.52 -7.83 9.47
N PHE A 102 3.40 -8.55 9.60
CA PHE A 102 2.17 -8.26 8.88
C PHE A 102 1.03 -8.03 9.86
N ILE A 103 0.17 -7.06 9.60
CA ILE A 103 -0.90 -6.65 10.50
C ILE A 103 -2.18 -6.43 9.71
N CYS A 104 -3.28 -7.04 10.17
CA CYS A 104 -4.61 -6.73 9.67
C CYS A 104 -5.15 -5.51 10.42
N ALA A 105 -5.20 -4.35 9.77
CA ALA A 105 -5.73 -3.13 10.36
C ALA A 105 -6.22 -2.15 9.29
N ASN A 106 -7.13 -1.26 9.71
CA ASN A 106 -7.54 -0.13 8.89
C ASN A 106 -6.50 0.99 9.01
N VAL A 107 -6.06 1.55 7.88
CA VAL A 107 -5.11 2.66 7.83
C VAL A 107 -5.60 3.92 8.57
N ALA A 108 -6.93 4.09 8.70
CA ALA A 108 -7.52 5.18 9.47
C ALA A 108 -7.36 5.03 11.00
N ASP A 109 -7.02 3.83 11.48
CA ASP A 109 -6.82 3.53 12.91
C ASP A 109 -5.71 2.48 13.09
N MET A 110 -4.46 2.90 12.89
CA MET A 110 -3.31 2.00 12.92
C MET A 110 -2.77 1.79 14.34
N PRO A 111 -2.52 0.53 14.77
CA PRO A 111 -2.05 0.20 16.11
C PRO A 111 -0.53 0.40 16.26
N PHE A 112 0.01 1.51 15.76
CA PHE A 112 1.42 1.84 15.85
C PHE A 112 1.65 3.07 16.71
N ALA A 113 2.77 3.11 17.42
CA ALA A 113 3.20 4.28 18.16
C ALA A 113 3.61 5.43 17.21
N ASP A 114 3.55 6.65 17.71
CA ASP A 114 3.99 7.83 16.97
C ASP A 114 5.47 7.71 16.56
N GLY A 115 5.80 8.16 15.36
CA GLY A 115 7.17 8.16 14.86
C GLY A 115 7.82 6.77 14.78
N SER A 116 7.04 5.72 14.47
CA SER A 116 7.57 4.35 14.37
C SER A 116 8.37 4.10 13.10
N PHE A 117 8.04 4.77 11.99
CA PHE A 117 8.58 4.47 10.66
C PHE A 117 9.33 5.67 10.07
N ASN A 118 10.49 5.43 9.48
CA ASN A 118 11.19 6.48 8.73
C ASN A 118 10.82 6.50 7.24
N LYS A 119 10.24 5.42 6.74
CA LYS A 119 9.71 5.34 5.38
C LYS A 119 8.32 4.70 5.39
N ILE A 120 7.38 5.32 4.70
CA ILE A 120 6.03 4.78 4.49
C ILE A 120 5.76 4.82 2.99
N PHE A 121 5.19 3.77 2.46
CA PHE A 121 4.74 3.78 1.08
C PHE A 121 3.43 3.03 0.88
N THR A 122 2.76 3.35 -0.22
CA THR A 122 1.53 2.70 -0.63
C THR A 122 1.42 2.72 -2.15
N ILE A 123 0.86 1.66 -2.73
CA ILE A 123 0.71 1.48 -4.17
C ILE A 123 -0.75 1.16 -4.49
N ASN A 124 -1.41 2.02 -5.27
CA ASN A 124 -2.80 1.85 -5.73
C ASN A 124 -3.87 1.70 -4.63
N THR A 125 -3.65 2.22 -3.42
CA THR A 125 -4.63 2.13 -2.32
C THR A 125 -5.43 3.41 -2.11
N ILE A 126 -4.88 4.57 -2.48
CA ILE A 126 -5.49 5.89 -2.26
C ILE A 126 -6.92 5.99 -2.80
N TYR A 127 -7.25 5.22 -3.84
CA TYR A 127 -8.60 5.17 -4.42
C TYR A 127 -9.69 4.77 -3.43
N PHE A 128 -9.31 4.02 -2.39
CA PHE A 128 -10.21 3.42 -1.40
C PHE A 128 -10.23 4.16 -0.06
N TRP A 129 -9.51 5.29 0.02
CA TRP A 129 -9.49 6.10 1.23
C TRP A 129 -10.80 6.87 1.38
N GLU A 130 -11.63 6.46 2.34
CA GLU A 130 -12.95 7.09 2.57
C GLU A 130 -12.79 8.51 3.13
N ASP A 131 -11.85 8.68 4.05
CA ASP A 131 -11.43 9.97 4.61
C ASP A 131 -9.90 10.11 4.49
N ALA A 132 -9.48 10.70 3.38
CA ALA A 132 -8.06 10.90 3.10
C ALA A 132 -7.37 11.81 4.12
N ILE A 133 -8.09 12.76 4.74
CA ILE A 133 -7.54 13.66 5.75
C ILE A 133 -7.20 12.88 7.02
N THR A 134 -8.14 12.10 7.54
CA THR A 134 -7.89 11.23 8.69
C THR A 134 -6.76 10.24 8.43
N ILE A 135 -6.71 9.64 7.23
CA ILE A 135 -5.65 8.71 6.86
C ILE A 135 -4.29 9.41 6.81
N LEU A 136 -4.19 10.59 6.19
CA LEU A 136 -2.95 11.36 6.15
C LEU A 136 -2.49 11.79 7.55
N ALA A 137 -3.41 12.14 8.44
CA ALA A 137 -3.08 12.43 9.83
C ALA A 137 -2.49 11.20 10.54
N GLN A 138 -3.03 10.00 10.31
CA GLN A 138 -2.47 8.75 10.83
C GLN A 138 -1.11 8.42 10.24
N LEU A 139 -0.92 8.58 8.92
CA LEU A 139 0.37 8.37 8.27
C LEU A 139 1.43 9.35 8.81
N LYS A 140 1.07 10.62 8.99
CA LYS A 140 1.93 11.64 9.58
C LYS A 140 2.29 11.32 11.04
N ARG A 141 1.33 10.84 11.84
CA ARG A 141 1.55 10.45 13.23
C ARG A 141 2.59 9.34 13.37
N VAL A 142 2.49 8.29 12.55
CA VAL A 142 3.39 7.13 12.63
C VAL A 142 4.71 7.35 11.90
N LEU A 143 4.81 8.38 11.04
CA LEU A 143 6.04 8.75 10.34
C LEU A 143 6.97 9.50 11.28
N LYS A 144 8.26 9.14 11.29
CA LYS A 144 9.31 9.89 12.02
C LYS A 144 9.48 11.29 11.44
N LYS A 145 9.94 12.21 12.26
CA LYS A 145 10.39 13.54 11.78
C LYS A 145 11.42 13.36 10.67
N ASN A 146 11.24 14.07 9.57
CA ASN A 146 12.05 13.96 8.34
C ASN A 146 11.94 12.58 7.64
N GLY A 147 10.93 11.77 7.97
CA GLY A 147 10.63 10.54 7.26
C GLY A 147 10.00 10.81 5.90
N THR A 148 9.97 9.79 5.05
CA THR A 148 9.45 9.88 3.67
C THR A 148 8.15 9.11 3.53
N LEU A 149 7.13 9.73 2.93
CA LEU A 149 5.89 9.10 2.48
C LEU A 149 5.90 9.02 0.95
N ILE A 150 5.65 7.85 0.39
CA ILE A 150 5.51 7.64 -1.06
C ILE A 150 4.10 7.13 -1.35
N ILE A 151 3.39 7.82 -2.24
CA ILE A 151 2.07 7.40 -2.74
C ILE A 151 2.18 7.17 -4.24
N SER A 152 2.16 5.91 -4.65
CA SER A 152 2.18 5.51 -6.05
C SER A 152 0.76 5.17 -6.51
N LEU A 153 0.32 5.76 -7.60
CA LEU A 153 -1.02 5.55 -8.14
C LEU A 153 -1.04 5.62 -9.66
N ARG A 154 -2.00 4.94 -10.27
CA ARG A 154 -2.35 5.18 -11.68
C ARG A 154 -3.22 6.42 -11.76
N PRO A 155 -2.87 7.42 -12.58
CA PRO A 155 -3.60 8.69 -12.62
C PRO A 155 -5.00 8.52 -13.23
N LYS A 156 -5.89 9.43 -12.85
CA LYS A 156 -7.32 9.46 -13.23
C LYS A 156 -7.56 9.22 -14.74
N HIS A 157 -6.78 9.87 -15.61
CA HIS A 157 -6.96 9.75 -17.06
C HIS A 157 -6.74 8.33 -17.62
N LEU A 158 -5.99 7.48 -16.91
CA LEU A 158 -5.82 6.06 -17.23
C LEU A 158 -6.90 5.22 -16.54
N MET A 159 -7.14 5.46 -15.25
CA MET A 159 -8.07 4.66 -14.44
C MET A 159 -9.51 4.77 -14.92
N GLN A 160 -9.96 5.94 -15.33
CA GLN A 160 -11.34 6.17 -15.80
C GLN A 160 -11.78 5.28 -16.99
N ASN A 161 -10.84 4.65 -17.69
CA ASN A 161 -11.12 3.75 -18.80
C ASN A 161 -11.50 2.33 -18.36
N TYR A 162 -11.33 2.00 -17.08
CA TYR A 162 -11.68 0.68 -16.56
C TYR A 162 -13.10 0.68 -15.98
N PRO A 163 -13.99 -0.25 -16.41
CA PRO A 163 -15.39 -0.29 -15.97
C PRO A 163 -15.56 -0.41 -14.46
N PHE A 164 -14.66 -1.13 -13.78
CA PHE A 164 -14.71 -1.37 -12.33
C PHE A 164 -14.51 -0.09 -11.49
N THR A 165 -13.88 0.95 -12.05
CA THR A 165 -13.61 2.19 -11.29
C THR A 165 -14.87 3.01 -10.98
N LYS A 166 -16.01 2.66 -11.59
CA LYS A 166 -17.32 3.24 -11.26
C LYS A 166 -17.84 2.80 -9.89
N TYR A 167 -17.22 1.78 -9.28
CA TYR A 167 -17.70 1.14 -8.06
C TYR A 167 -16.69 1.32 -6.92
N GLY A 168 -16.90 2.37 -6.11
CA GLY A 168 -16.14 2.60 -4.89
C GLY A 168 -14.69 3.07 -5.07
N PHE A 169 -14.35 3.65 -6.23
CA PHE A 169 -13.06 4.28 -6.47
C PHE A 169 -13.17 5.79 -6.48
N THR A 170 -12.33 6.47 -5.75
CA THR A 170 -12.05 7.89 -5.93
C THR A 170 -10.83 8.04 -6.82
N LEU A 171 -10.98 8.69 -7.97
CA LEU A 171 -9.91 8.81 -8.96
C LEU A 171 -9.21 10.16 -8.83
N PHE A 172 -7.88 10.14 -8.74
CA PHE A 172 -7.03 11.30 -8.55
C PHE A 172 -6.19 11.59 -9.80
N ALA A 173 -6.10 12.87 -10.19
CA ALA A 173 -4.99 13.37 -10.99
C ALA A 173 -3.77 13.61 -10.07
N LYS A 174 -2.56 13.73 -10.65
CA LYS A 174 -1.36 14.06 -9.86
C LYS A 174 -1.55 15.35 -9.05
N ALA A 175 -2.13 16.38 -9.66
CA ALA A 175 -2.36 17.66 -9.00
C ALA A 175 -3.27 17.54 -7.78
N ASP A 176 -4.31 16.69 -7.82
CA ASP A 176 -5.22 16.48 -6.69
C ASP A 176 -4.48 15.90 -5.47
N VAL A 177 -3.58 14.93 -5.72
CA VAL A 177 -2.79 14.31 -4.64
C VAL A 177 -1.77 15.29 -4.08
N VAL A 178 -1.08 16.07 -4.93
CA VAL A 178 -0.15 17.11 -4.48
C VAL A 178 -0.86 18.12 -3.60
N GLN A 179 -2.00 18.67 -4.03
CA GLN A 179 -2.79 19.62 -3.25
C GLN A 179 -3.26 19.02 -1.92
N LEU A 180 -3.70 17.75 -1.94
CA LEU A 180 -4.12 17.04 -0.74
C LEU A 180 -2.99 16.89 0.27
N LEU A 181 -1.78 16.54 -0.19
CA LEU A 181 -0.60 16.37 0.66
C LEU A 181 -0.13 17.71 1.24
N GLU A 182 -0.02 18.76 0.42
CA GLU A 182 0.38 20.10 0.86
C GLU A 182 -0.61 20.68 1.89
N ALA A 183 -1.92 20.48 1.68
CA ALA A 183 -2.97 20.92 2.62
C ALA A 183 -2.91 20.19 3.98
N ASN A 184 -2.19 19.04 4.04
CA ASN A 184 -1.97 18.27 5.27
C ASN A 184 -0.52 18.34 5.77
N ASP A 185 0.20 19.44 5.41
CA ASP A 185 1.57 19.77 5.85
C ASP A 185 2.63 18.74 5.45
N PHE A 186 2.49 18.08 4.30
CA PHE A 186 3.56 17.35 3.66
C PHE A 186 4.29 18.24 2.67
N THR A 187 5.60 18.15 2.64
CA THR A 187 6.43 18.83 1.64
C THR A 187 6.67 17.89 0.46
N ILE A 188 6.32 18.33 -0.73
CA ILE A 188 6.52 17.55 -1.96
C ILE A 188 7.98 17.68 -2.41
N VAL A 189 8.63 16.54 -2.64
CA VAL A 189 10.05 16.49 -3.08
C VAL A 189 10.20 15.89 -4.48
N GLN A 190 9.18 15.19 -5.00
CA GLN A 190 9.21 14.58 -6.33
C GLN A 190 7.81 14.47 -6.96
#